data_b58885f2803c8f38bab2d2eabd5fdb7a
#
_entry.id   b58885f2803c8f38bab2d2eabd5fdb7a
#
_cell.length_a   1.000
_cell.length_b   1.000
_cell.length_c   1.000
_cell.angle_alpha   90.00
_cell.angle_beta   90.00
_cell.angle_gamma   90.00
#
_symmetry.space_group_name_H-M   'P 1'
#
loop_
_entity.id
_entity.type
_entity.pdbx_description
1 polymer ?
#
loop_
_entity_poly.entity_id
_entity_poly.type
_entity_poly.pdbx_seq_one_letter_code
_entity_poly.pdbx_strand_id
1 'polypeptide(L)'
;MNSKGRPLSPNTLNEYQRLIESTLKQFANKPIRAITRGQIEDWRVPALAQAPNQAVKAYKHLKTLMTYAQKRHWIALNPCDIERGTAYTPKEPPAPTTKQIEIMVENAPEPFRTILIFGAFGGLRKGEILELRRKDISIVKEGGMKFVRLNISRAVIWDKGEAIVSEPKTQAGIRSLLMPLETTEEIVRHLKSISISPEALLFPRKPGSEEHWGEYQLKPYWEKVRELAGFKGRFHSLRAYASTEFAKLNPTDRELMERFGHRNLATAQKYQRTTGREAQLLRGAGNGR
;
A
#
# COMPACT_ATOMS: atom_id res chain seq x y z
N MET A 1 11.58 -18.63 5.66
CA MET A 1 10.57 -19.11 4.70
C MET A 1 9.20 -18.62 5.13
N ASN A 2 8.34 -18.24 4.19
CA ASN A 2 6.94 -17.96 4.47
C ASN A 2 6.12 -19.27 4.52
N SER A 3 4.80 -19.16 4.79
CA SER A 3 3.89 -20.35 4.84
C SER A 3 3.80 -21.16 3.53
N LYS A 4 4.35 -20.63 2.43
CA LYS A 4 4.40 -21.28 1.10
C LYS A 4 5.81 -21.78 0.74
N GLY A 5 6.74 -21.85 1.69
CA GLY A 5 8.11 -22.30 1.47
C GLY A 5 9.00 -21.31 0.70
N ARG A 6 8.54 -20.09 0.41
CA ARG A 6 9.33 -19.07 -0.28
C ARG A 6 10.15 -18.23 0.72
N PRO A 7 11.32 -17.70 0.34
CA PRO A 7 12.06 -16.75 1.16
C PRO A 7 11.18 -15.57 1.60
N LEU A 8 11.45 -15.05 2.79
CA LEU A 8 10.83 -13.80 3.24
C LEU A 8 11.38 -12.63 2.41
N SER A 9 10.54 -11.64 2.16
CA SER A 9 11.00 -10.43 1.48
C SER A 9 11.96 -9.63 2.39
N PRO A 10 12.92 -8.88 1.81
CA PRO A 10 13.84 -8.03 2.59
C PRO A 10 13.11 -7.14 3.58
N ASN A 11 12.04 -6.46 3.18
CA ASN A 11 11.24 -5.62 4.07
C ASN A 11 10.63 -6.38 5.25
N THR A 12 10.28 -7.66 5.07
CA THR A 12 9.77 -8.50 6.17
C THR A 12 10.87 -8.86 7.13
N LEU A 13 12.07 -9.19 6.62
CA LEU A 13 13.23 -9.49 7.45
C LEU A 13 13.66 -8.26 8.24
N ASN A 14 13.77 -7.10 7.61
CA ASN A 14 14.12 -5.84 8.26
C ASN A 14 13.09 -5.45 9.34
N GLU A 15 11.78 -5.65 9.08
CA GLU A 15 10.75 -5.42 10.09
C GLU A 15 10.90 -6.37 11.29
N TYR A 16 11.19 -7.65 11.05
CA TYR A 16 11.41 -8.61 12.12
C TYR A 16 12.64 -8.29 12.95
N GLN A 17 13.74 -7.95 12.29
CA GLN A 17 14.96 -7.53 12.97
C GLN A 17 14.70 -6.29 13.83
N ARG A 18 14.05 -5.28 13.28
CA ARG A 18 13.67 -4.06 14.00
C ARG A 18 12.78 -4.34 15.21
N LEU A 19 11.81 -5.26 15.09
CA LEU A 19 10.96 -5.64 16.22
C LEU A 19 11.76 -6.32 17.34
N ILE A 20 12.73 -7.17 17.00
CA ILE A 20 13.59 -7.84 17.99
C ILE A 20 14.49 -6.82 18.68
N GLU A 21 15.11 -5.90 17.94
CA GLU A 21 16.04 -4.91 18.46
C GLU A 21 15.36 -3.80 19.29
N SER A 22 14.06 -3.55 19.05
CA SER A 22 13.30 -2.51 19.73
C SER A 22 12.24 -3.08 20.68
N THR A 23 11.08 -3.42 20.15
CA THR A 23 9.87 -3.76 20.92
C THR A 23 10.01 -5.07 21.71
N LEU A 24 10.79 -6.04 21.21
CA LEU A 24 11.06 -7.33 21.85
C LEU A 24 12.45 -7.41 22.49
N LYS A 25 13.16 -6.29 22.62
CA LYS A 25 14.54 -6.24 23.10
C LYS A 25 14.76 -7.00 24.42
N GLN A 26 13.81 -6.96 25.35
CA GLN A 26 13.89 -7.69 26.62
C GLN A 26 13.90 -9.22 26.48
N PHE A 27 13.45 -9.76 25.33
CA PHE A 27 13.44 -11.20 25.04
C PHE A 27 14.60 -11.62 24.13
N ALA A 28 15.28 -10.68 23.44
CA ALA A 28 16.25 -10.97 22.40
C ALA A 28 17.43 -11.84 22.88
N ASN A 29 17.91 -11.61 24.09
CA ASN A 29 19.04 -12.31 24.69
C ASN A 29 18.63 -13.38 25.71
N LYS A 30 17.34 -13.67 25.86
CA LYS A 30 16.88 -14.72 26.77
C LYS A 30 16.87 -16.07 26.07
N PRO A 31 17.30 -17.15 26.74
CA PRO A 31 17.06 -18.50 26.25
C PRO A 31 15.57 -18.71 26.00
N ILE A 32 15.21 -19.29 24.86
CA ILE A 32 13.81 -19.40 24.42
C ILE A 32 12.95 -20.17 25.43
N ARG A 33 13.56 -21.13 26.15
CA ARG A 33 12.91 -21.91 27.24
C ARG A 33 12.63 -21.09 28.49
N ALA A 34 13.30 -19.96 28.67
CA ALA A 34 13.15 -19.11 29.85
C ALA A 34 12.09 -18.00 29.64
N ILE A 35 11.52 -17.90 28.47
CA ILE A 35 10.46 -16.94 28.17
C ILE A 35 9.12 -17.52 28.60
N THR A 36 8.53 -16.93 29.64
CA THR A 36 7.27 -17.39 30.25
C THR A 36 6.08 -16.55 29.78
N ARG A 37 4.87 -17.11 29.94
CA ARG A 37 3.62 -16.40 29.67
C ARG A 37 3.49 -15.12 30.48
N GLY A 38 3.78 -15.16 31.79
CA GLY A 38 3.73 -13.98 32.64
C GLY A 38 4.62 -12.83 32.14
N GLN A 39 5.87 -13.14 31.75
CA GLN A 39 6.77 -12.13 31.18
C GLN A 39 6.23 -11.50 29.88
N ILE A 40 5.51 -12.27 29.08
CA ILE A 40 4.90 -11.78 27.84
C ILE A 40 3.69 -10.88 28.17
N GLU A 41 2.89 -11.26 29.16
CA GLU A 41 1.76 -10.45 29.64
C GLU A 41 2.23 -9.12 30.23
N ASP A 42 3.25 -9.14 31.10
CA ASP A 42 3.86 -7.97 31.71
C ASP A 42 4.44 -6.99 30.68
N TRP A 43 5.09 -7.52 29.65
CA TRP A 43 5.61 -6.72 28.54
C TRP A 43 4.48 -6.13 27.69
N ARG A 44 3.44 -6.90 27.44
CA ARG A 44 2.42 -6.55 26.45
C ARG A 44 1.57 -5.36 26.87
N VAL A 45 1.21 -5.25 28.14
CA VAL A 45 0.35 -4.18 28.67
C VAL A 45 0.95 -2.79 28.40
N PRO A 46 2.16 -2.46 28.85
CA PRO A 46 2.78 -1.17 28.58
C PRO A 46 3.11 -0.97 27.11
N ALA A 47 3.49 -2.02 26.37
CA ALA A 47 3.76 -1.93 24.94
C ALA A 47 2.50 -1.55 24.14
N LEU A 48 1.32 -2.07 24.49
CA LEU A 48 0.05 -1.70 23.89
C LEU A 48 -0.35 -0.26 24.20
N ALA A 49 -0.11 0.21 25.43
CA ALA A 49 -0.39 1.60 25.81
C ALA A 49 0.47 2.59 25.00
N GLN A 50 1.74 2.27 24.80
CA GLN A 50 2.69 3.14 24.11
C GLN A 50 2.55 3.11 22.57
N ALA A 51 2.48 1.91 21.98
CA ALA A 51 2.51 1.73 20.52
C ALA A 51 1.70 0.50 20.09
N PRO A 52 0.35 0.54 20.12
CA PRO A 52 -0.50 -0.64 19.95
C PRO A 52 -0.26 -1.41 18.66
N ASN A 53 -0.09 -0.73 17.53
CA ASN A 53 0.22 -1.39 16.25
C ASN A 53 1.54 -2.17 16.28
N GLN A 54 2.57 -1.59 16.89
CA GLN A 54 3.89 -2.22 17.02
C GLN A 54 3.83 -3.40 18.00
N ALA A 55 3.17 -3.22 19.15
CA ALA A 55 2.98 -4.27 20.14
C ALA A 55 2.29 -5.49 19.56
N VAL A 56 1.21 -5.31 18.79
CA VAL A 56 0.49 -6.42 18.14
C VAL A 56 1.35 -7.12 17.08
N LYS A 57 2.11 -6.36 16.29
CA LYS A 57 3.04 -6.95 15.31
C LYS A 57 4.15 -7.75 16.02
N ALA A 58 4.72 -7.18 17.07
CA ALA A 58 5.76 -7.82 17.86
C ALA A 58 5.25 -9.11 18.52
N TYR A 59 4.04 -9.07 19.10
CA TYR A 59 3.42 -10.25 19.68
C TYR A 59 3.17 -11.35 18.62
N LYS A 60 2.64 -11.00 17.44
CA LYS A 60 2.46 -11.96 16.33
C LYS A 60 3.78 -12.59 15.90
N HIS A 61 4.85 -11.81 15.84
CA HIS A 61 6.17 -12.31 15.50
C HIS A 61 6.70 -13.24 16.57
N LEU A 62 6.64 -12.84 17.85
CA LEU A 62 7.04 -13.67 18.99
C LEU A 62 6.25 -14.99 19.00
N LYS A 63 4.91 -14.94 18.83
CA LYS A 63 4.06 -16.13 18.74
C LYS A 63 4.51 -17.08 17.61
N THR A 64 4.90 -16.53 16.46
CA THR A 64 5.42 -17.33 15.33
C THR A 64 6.73 -18.02 15.68
N LEU A 65 7.66 -17.32 16.35
CA LEU A 65 8.93 -17.88 16.81
C LEU A 65 8.71 -19.00 17.84
N MET A 66 7.82 -18.76 18.84
CA MET A 66 7.49 -19.77 19.83
C MET A 66 6.78 -20.99 19.25
N THR A 67 5.90 -20.78 18.26
CA THR A 67 5.28 -21.91 17.52
C THR A 67 6.33 -22.73 16.76
N TYR A 68 7.33 -22.08 16.18
CA TYR A 68 8.44 -22.77 15.54
C TYR A 68 9.27 -23.56 16.56
N ALA A 69 9.59 -22.98 17.71
CA ALA A 69 10.32 -23.63 18.78
C ALA A 69 9.58 -24.84 19.35
N GLN A 70 8.26 -24.74 19.49
CA GLN A 70 7.40 -25.87 19.92
C GLN A 70 7.42 -27.00 18.90
N LYS A 71 7.28 -26.70 17.60
CA LYS A 71 7.36 -27.70 16.52
C LYS A 71 8.72 -28.40 16.43
N ARG A 72 9.79 -27.75 16.92
CA ARG A 72 11.14 -28.31 17.01
C ARG A 72 11.40 -29.02 18.34
N HIS A 73 10.40 -29.12 19.21
CA HIS A 73 10.50 -29.67 20.55
C HIS A 73 11.54 -28.97 21.44
N TRP A 74 11.84 -27.70 21.16
CA TRP A 74 12.72 -26.87 22.01
C TRP A 74 11.99 -26.39 23.25
N ILE A 75 10.67 -26.22 23.18
CA ILE A 75 9.76 -25.92 24.27
C ILE A 75 8.54 -26.86 24.20
N ALA A 76 7.98 -27.21 25.36
CA ALA A 76 6.82 -28.09 25.43
C ALA A 76 5.52 -27.38 25.01
N LEU A 77 5.32 -26.15 25.47
CA LEU A 77 4.14 -25.33 25.21
C LEU A 77 4.54 -23.95 24.70
N ASN A 78 3.70 -23.37 23.84
CA ASN A 78 3.89 -22.00 23.36
C ASN A 78 3.41 -21.01 24.42
N PRO A 79 4.27 -20.17 25.02
CA PRO A 79 3.87 -19.22 26.06
C PRO A 79 3.04 -18.03 25.49
N CYS A 80 2.99 -17.87 24.16
CA CYS A 80 2.16 -16.83 23.50
C CYS A 80 0.72 -17.32 23.30
N ASP A 81 0.10 -17.84 24.35
CA ASP A 81 -1.29 -18.28 24.39
C ASP A 81 -2.15 -17.29 25.22
N ILE A 82 -2.10 -16.03 24.82
CA ILE A 82 -2.90 -14.97 25.45
C ILE A 82 -4.18 -14.81 24.63
N GLU A 83 -5.32 -14.91 25.29
CA GLU A 83 -6.62 -14.69 24.66
C GLU A 83 -6.66 -13.28 24.05
N ARG A 84 -7.13 -13.19 22.80
CA ARG A 84 -7.15 -11.93 22.01
C ARG A 84 -5.80 -11.21 21.95
N GLY A 85 -4.68 -11.91 22.17
CA GLY A 85 -3.32 -11.32 22.15
C GLY A 85 -2.97 -10.56 20.88
N THR A 86 -3.64 -10.88 19.76
CA THR A 86 -3.47 -10.20 18.47
C THR A 86 -4.63 -9.27 18.10
N ALA A 87 -5.62 -9.11 19.00
CA ALA A 87 -6.78 -8.27 18.73
C ALA A 87 -6.40 -6.79 18.89
N TYR A 88 -6.41 -6.08 17.79
CA TYR A 88 -6.30 -4.63 17.71
C TYR A 88 -6.81 -4.17 16.35
N THR A 89 -7.71 -3.22 16.36
CA THR A 89 -8.19 -2.58 15.13
C THR A 89 -7.46 -1.26 14.94
N PRO A 90 -6.53 -1.15 13.99
CA PRO A 90 -5.85 0.11 13.72
C PRO A 90 -6.87 1.19 13.30
N LYS A 91 -6.68 2.41 13.77
CA LYS A 91 -7.40 3.55 13.21
C LYS A 91 -7.08 3.63 11.71
N GLU A 92 -8.10 3.77 10.90
CA GLU A 92 -7.90 3.94 9.48
C GLU A 92 -7.18 5.27 9.21
N PRO A 93 -6.16 5.26 8.34
CA PRO A 93 -5.52 6.50 7.95
C PRO A 93 -6.55 7.40 7.22
N PRO A 94 -6.51 8.72 7.46
CA PRO A 94 -7.40 9.63 6.78
C PRO A 94 -7.17 9.55 5.26
N ALA A 95 -8.24 9.53 4.47
CA ALA A 95 -8.19 9.78 3.04
C ALA A 95 -8.26 11.29 2.79
N PRO A 96 -7.53 11.84 1.81
CA PRO A 96 -7.67 13.24 1.42
C PRO A 96 -9.06 13.49 0.80
N THR A 97 -9.55 14.70 0.91
CA THR A 97 -10.73 15.17 0.18
C THR A 97 -10.38 15.50 -1.28
N THR A 98 -11.37 15.59 -2.15
CA THR A 98 -11.18 15.99 -3.56
C THR A 98 -10.47 17.35 -3.65
N LYS A 99 -10.90 18.35 -2.86
CA LYS A 99 -10.26 19.65 -2.80
C LYS A 99 -8.77 19.59 -2.39
N GLN A 100 -8.44 18.71 -1.46
CA GLN A 100 -7.04 18.49 -1.06
C GLN A 100 -6.22 17.85 -2.18
N ILE A 101 -6.79 16.92 -2.95
CA ILE A 101 -6.14 16.33 -4.12
C ILE A 101 -5.89 17.40 -5.19
N GLU A 102 -6.87 18.23 -5.49
CA GLU A 102 -6.74 19.34 -6.45
C GLU A 102 -5.58 20.26 -6.06
N ILE A 103 -5.55 20.73 -4.82
CA ILE A 103 -4.46 21.58 -4.31
C ILE A 103 -3.11 20.88 -4.43
N MET A 104 -3.02 19.58 -4.09
CA MET A 104 -1.76 18.83 -4.19
C MET A 104 -1.29 18.71 -5.64
N VAL A 105 -2.19 18.39 -6.57
CA VAL A 105 -1.86 18.23 -7.99
C VAL A 105 -1.47 19.55 -8.64
N GLU A 106 -2.22 20.63 -8.38
CA GLU A 106 -1.95 21.96 -8.93
C GLU A 106 -0.59 22.52 -8.48
N ASN A 107 -0.20 22.27 -7.23
CA ASN A 107 1.03 22.78 -6.65
C ASN A 107 2.23 21.82 -6.75
N ALA A 108 2.05 20.65 -7.34
CA ALA A 108 3.14 19.71 -7.55
C ALA A 108 3.95 20.05 -8.81
N PRO A 109 5.29 20.09 -8.73
CA PRO A 109 6.12 20.17 -9.93
C PRO A 109 6.17 18.84 -10.66
N GLU A 110 6.51 18.86 -11.97
CA GLU A 110 6.84 17.64 -12.70
C GLU A 110 8.21 17.06 -12.26
N PRO A 111 8.36 15.72 -12.27
CA PRO A 111 7.37 14.68 -12.63
C PRO A 111 6.47 14.28 -11.46
N PHE A 112 6.59 14.93 -10.29
CA PHE A 112 5.86 14.53 -9.08
C PHE A 112 4.34 14.71 -9.22
N ARG A 113 3.88 15.67 -10.01
CA ARG A 113 2.46 15.86 -10.35
C ARG A 113 1.87 14.59 -10.97
N THR A 114 2.52 14.04 -11.98
CA THR A 114 2.07 12.81 -12.63
C THR A 114 2.13 11.62 -11.67
N ILE A 115 3.11 11.55 -10.76
CA ILE A 115 3.15 10.53 -9.67
C ILE A 115 1.91 10.64 -8.78
N LEU A 116 1.49 11.86 -8.39
CA LEU A 116 0.27 12.07 -7.61
C LEU A 116 -0.98 11.62 -8.37
N ILE A 117 -1.07 11.91 -9.66
CA ILE A 117 -2.18 11.50 -10.53
C ILE A 117 -2.31 9.96 -10.53
N PHE A 118 -1.23 9.22 -10.73
CA PHE A 118 -1.28 7.75 -10.65
C PHE A 118 -1.68 7.24 -9.27
N GLY A 119 -1.25 7.92 -8.21
CA GLY A 119 -1.65 7.57 -6.84
C GLY A 119 -3.11 7.86 -6.53
N ALA A 120 -3.57 9.07 -6.85
CA ALA A 120 -4.90 9.57 -6.48
C ALA A 120 -6.03 9.08 -7.40
N PHE A 121 -5.77 8.92 -8.68
CA PHE A 121 -6.80 8.54 -9.67
C PHE A 121 -6.66 7.09 -10.15
N GLY A 122 -5.42 6.58 -10.24
CA GLY A 122 -5.15 5.17 -10.56
C GLY A 122 -5.16 4.26 -9.33
N GLY A 123 -4.97 4.81 -8.14
CA GLY A 123 -4.88 4.06 -6.90
C GLY A 123 -3.68 3.12 -6.83
N LEU A 124 -2.60 3.42 -7.55
CA LEU A 124 -1.40 2.61 -7.56
C LEU A 124 -0.64 2.70 -6.24
N ARG A 125 0.08 1.64 -5.90
CA ARG A 125 1.04 1.69 -4.79
C ARG A 125 2.29 2.46 -5.21
N LYS A 126 2.94 3.15 -4.27
CA LYS A 126 4.15 3.92 -4.56
C LYS A 126 5.20 3.13 -5.36
N GLY A 127 5.50 1.90 -4.96
CA GLY A 127 6.47 1.08 -5.66
C GLY A 127 6.01 0.61 -7.05
N GLU A 128 4.70 0.46 -7.27
CA GLU A 128 4.14 0.21 -8.61
C GLU A 128 4.35 1.43 -9.51
N ILE A 129 4.02 2.65 -9.04
CA ILE A 129 4.20 3.89 -9.79
C ILE A 129 5.66 4.08 -10.22
N LEU A 130 6.59 3.89 -9.28
CA LEU A 130 8.01 4.17 -9.52
C LEU A 130 8.69 3.13 -10.39
N GLU A 131 8.11 1.94 -10.59
CA GLU A 131 8.59 0.92 -11.52
C GLU A 131 7.87 0.95 -12.87
N LEU A 132 6.85 1.79 -13.07
CA LEU A 132 6.21 1.89 -14.37
C LEU A 132 7.22 2.25 -15.45
N ARG A 133 7.17 1.49 -16.55
CA ARG A 133 7.96 1.71 -17.76
C ARG A 133 7.07 2.12 -18.92
N ARG A 134 7.67 2.69 -19.94
CA ARG A 134 6.92 3.15 -21.10
C ARG A 134 6.06 2.05 -21.74
N LYS A 135 6.58 0.82 -21.81
CA LYS A 135 5.85 -0.36 -22.32
C LYS A 135 4.59 -0.72 -21.54
N ASP A 136 4.50 -0.28 -20.30
CA ASP A 136 3.35 -0.57 -19.42
C ASP A 136 2.16 0.36 -19.70
N ILE A 137 2.34 1.36 -20.56
CA ILE A 137 1.30 2.33 -20.90
C ILE A 137 0.90 2.22 -22.36
N SER A 138 -0.40 2.21 -22.60
CA SER A 138 -0.99 2.30 -23.93
C SER A 138 -2.15 3.28 -23.96
N ILE A 139 -2.35 3.91 -25.11
CA ILE A 139 -3.51 4.76 -25.37
C ILE A 139 -4.53 3.91 -26.11
N VAL A 140 -5.71 3.75 -25.54
CA VAL A 140 -6.80 2.95 -26.10
C VAL A 140 -8.00 3.85 -26.39
N LYS A 141 -8.81 3.45 -27.39
CA LYS A 141 -10.09 4.12 -27.69
C LYS A 141 -11.22 3.23 -27.21
N GLU A 142 -12.08 3.76 -26.35
CA GLU A 142 -13.29 3.09 -25.89
C GLU A 142 -14.46 4.09 -25.94
N GLY A 143 -15.57 3.73 -26.57
CA GLY A 143 -16.71 4.63 -26.73
C GLY A 143 -16.39 5.94 -27.45
N GLY A 144 -15.43 5.95 -28.38
CA GLY A 144 -14.98 7.16 -29.10
C GLY A 144 -13.99 8.05 -28.33
N MET A 145 -13.77 7.80 -27.04
CA MET A 145 -12.86 8.55 -26.18
C MET A 145 -11.51 7.87 -26.06
N LYS A 146 -10.43 8.65 -25.84
CA LYS A 146 -9.08 8.13 -25.62
C LYS A 146 -8.80 8.01 -24.12
N PHE A 147 -8.42 6.82 -23.70
CA PHE A 147 -8.02 6.54 -22.33
C PHE A 147 -6.55 6.10 -22.27
N VAL A 148 -5.93 6.33 -21.14
CA VAL A 148 -4.63 5.71 -20.81
C VAL A 148 -4.88 4.40 -20.09
N ARG A 149 -4.38 3.29 -20.65
CA ARG A 149 -4.37 1.97 -20.01
C ARG A 149 -3.02 1.71 -19.39
N LEU A 150 -3.02 1.24 -18.15
CA LEU A 150 -1.83 0.85 -17.39
C LEU A 150 -1.83 -0.66 -17.20
N ASN A 151 -0.68 -1.30 -17.45
CA ASN A 151 -0.42 -2.70 -17.15
C ASN A 151 0.55 -2.77 -15.96
N ILE A 152 0.09 -3.23 -14.82
CA ILE A 152 0.86 -3.29 -13.58
C ILE A 152 1.28 -4.72 -13.35
N SER A 153 2.58 -5.00 -13.46
CA SER A 153 3.15 -6.34 -13.31
C SER A 153 4.38 -6.37 -12.39
N ARG A 154 4.88 -5.23 -11.95
CA ARG A 154 6.09 -5.09 -11.16
C ARG A 154 5.94 -3.98 -10.12
N ALA A 155 6.82 -4.01 -9.13
CA ALA A 155 6.97 -2.93 -8.17
C ALA A 155 8.43 -2.85 -7.71
N VAL A 156 8.93 -1.65 -7.48
CA VAL A 156 10.22 -1.44 -6.83
C VAL A 156 10.05 -1.35 -5.32
N ILE A 157 10.94 -1.99 -4.59
CA ILE A 157 11.14 -1.87 -3.15
C ILE A 157 12.60 -1.48 -2.89
N TRP A 158 12.87 -0.95 -1.71
CA TRP A 158 14.24 -0.59 -1.32
C TRP A 158 14.69 -1.49 -0.17
N ASP A 159 15.89 -2.02 -0.30
CA ASP A 159 16.60 -2.71 0.77
C ASP A 159 17.99 -2.07 0.94
N LYS A 160 18.26 -1.57 2.14
CA LYS A 160 19.53 -0.89 2.48
C LYS A 160 19.95 0.21 1.48
N GLY A 161 18.97 0.88 0.88
CA GLY A 161 19.20 1.95 -0.10
C GLY A 161 19.24 1.51 -1.55
N GLU A 162 19.29 0.21 -1.83
CA GLU A 162 19.26 -0.36 -3.18
C GLU A 162 17.83 -0.60 -3.66
N ALA A 163 17.54 -0.26 -4.90
CA ALA A 163 16.26 -0.51 -5.53
C ALA A 163 16.20 -1.96 -6.04
N ILE A 164 15.21 -2.71 -5.58
CA ILE A 164 14.97 -4.09 -5.98
C ILE A 164 13.62 -4.15 -6.69
N VAL A 165 13.64 -4.48 -7.98
CA VAL A 165 12.40 -4.71 -8.73
C VAL A 165 11.91 -6.12 -8.43
N SER A 166 10.64 -6.25 -8.10
CA SER A 166 10.01 -7.52 -7.80
C SER A 166 8.65 -7.64 -8.48
N GLU A 167 8.31 -8.86 -8.84
CA GLU A 167 6.95 -9.20 -9.24
C GLU A 167 6.01 -9.11 -8.04
N PRO A 168 4.71 -8.87 -8.27
CA PRO A 168 3.72 -8.91 -7.21
C PRO A 168 3.71 -10.27 -6.51
N LYS A 169 3.59 -10.25 -5.20
CA LYS A 169 3.54 -11.49 -4.37
C LYS A 169 2.37 -12.41 -4.74
N THR A 170 1.46 -11.96 -5.58
CA THR A 170 0.23 -12.67 -5.93
C THR A 170 -0.25 -12.29 -7.33
N GLN A 171 -0.92 -13.22 -7.99
CA GLN A 171 -1.53 -12.99 -9.30
C GLN A 171 -2.47 -11.78 -9.32
N ALA A 172 -3.21 -11.52 -8.24
CA ALA A 172 -4.07 -10.33 -8.12
C ALA A 172 -3.30 -8.99 -8.16
N GLY A 173 -1.97 -9.03 -7.97
CA GLY A 173 -1.12 -7.84 -8.13
C GLY A 173 -0.83 -7.50 -9.58
N ILE A 174 -0.93 -8.48 -10.49
CA ILE A 174 -0.80 -8.29 -11.95
C ILE A 174 -2.18 -7.89 -12.45
N ARG A 175 -2.31 -6.69 -12.97
CA ARG A 175 -3.59 -6.14 -13.39
C ARG A 175 -3.43 -5.06 -14.44
N SER A 176 -4.51 -4.84 -15.20
CA SER A 176 -4.65 -3.70 -16.10
C SER A 176 -5.78 -2.80 -15.61
N LEU A 177 -5.61 -1.50 -15.76
CA LEU A 177 -6.66 -0.53 -15.43
C LEU A 177 -6.65 0.65 -16.41
N LEU A 178 -7.80 1.30 -16.55
CA LEU A 178 -7.93 2.56 -17.27
C LEU A 178 -7.79 3.73 -16.29
N MET A 179 -7.03 4.73 -16.68
CA MET A 179 -7.01 6.00 -15.98
C MET A 179 -8.26 6.82 -16.31
N PRO A 180 -8.79 7.63 -15.40
CA PRO A 180 -9.88 8.54 -15.69
C PRO A 180 -9.57 9.45 -16.87
N LEU A 181 -10.59 9.76 -17.67
CA LEU A 181 -10.46 10.50 -18.93
C LEU A 181 -9.79 11.85 -18.74
N GLU A 182 -10.14 12.56 -17.67
CA GLU A 182 -9.61 13.88 -17.30
C GLU A 182 -8.09 13.88 -17.03
N THR A 183 -7.49 12.74 -16.75
CA THR A 183 -6.05 12.61 -16.51
C THR A 183 -5.24 12.31 -17.78
N THR A 184 -5.92 12.01 -18.90
CA THR A 184 -5.28 11.51 -20.11
C THR A 184 -4.29 12.51 -20.70
N GLU A 185 -4.67 13.78 -20.81
CA GLU A 185 -3.80 14.81 -21.39
C GLU A 185 -2.52 15.02 -20.60
N GLU A 186 -2.63 15.03 -19.27
CA GLU A 186 -1.49 15.22 -18.39
C GLU A 186 -0.50 14.04 -18.51
N ILE A 187 -1.02 12.82 -18.50
CA ILE A 187 -0.19 11.61 -18.66
C ILE A 187 0.47 11.60 -20.04
N VAL A 188 -0.26 11.95 -21.11
CA VAL A 188 0.30 12.01 -22.48
C VAL A 188 1.39 13.10 -22.58
N ARG A 189 1.21 14.24 -21.92
CA ARG A 189 2.24 15.29 -21.82
C ARG A 189 3.51 14.75 -21.16
N HIS A 190 3.36 14.06 -20.04
CA HIS A 190 4.50 13.45 -19.37
C HIS A 190 5.19 12.39 -20.25
N LEU A 191 4.43 11.55 -20.97
CA LEU A 191 4.99 10.56 -21.89
C LEU A 191 5.83 11.18 -23.03
N LYS A 192 5.54 12.42 -23.44
CA LYS A 192 6.34 13.15 -24.44
C LYS A 192 7.66 13.66 -23.88
N SER A 193 7.78 13.81 -22.56
CA SER A 193 8.99 14.35 -21.90
C SER A 193 10.01 13.26 -21.55
N ILE A 194 9.67 11.97 -21.69
CA ILE A 194 10.55 10.86 -21.36
C ILE A 194 11.03 10.12 -22.61
N SER A 195 12.06 9.27 -22.45
CA SER A 195 12.61 8.42 -23.52
C SER A 195 11.51 7.57 -24.16
N ILE A 196 11.62 7.39 -25.50
CA ILE A 196 10.73 6.52 -26.29
C ILE A 196 11.01 5.02 -26.10
N SER A 197 12.15 4.66 -25.49
CA SER A 197 12.50 3.26 -25.24
C SER A 197 11.39 2.56 -24.43
N PRO A 198 10.95 1.37 -24.83
CA PRO A 198 9.96 0.60 -24.09
C PRO A 198 10.32 0.32 -22.63
N GLU A 199 11.62 0.18 -22.34
CA GLU A 199 12.14 -0.12 -21.01
C GLU A 199 12.41 1.14 -20.17
N ALA A 200 12.27 2.35 -20.74
CA ALA A 200 12.47 3.59 -19.99
C ALA A 200 11.49 3.69 -18.83
N LEU A 201 12.02 4.01 -17.64
CA LEU A 201 11.20 4.36 -16.48
C LEU A 201 10.35 5.60 -16.79
N LEU A 202 9.10 5.60 -16.33
CA LEU A 202 8.27 6.80 -16.42
C LEU A 202 8.78 7.91 -15.50
N PHE A 203 9.37 7.53 -14.38
CA PHE A 203 9.86 8.43 -13.35
C PHE A 203 11.31 8.10 -13.01
N PRO A 204 12.27 8.33 -13.95
CA PRO A 204 13.67 8.15 -13.65
C PRO A 204 14.13 9.23 -12.67
N ARG A 205 15.10 8.88 -11.82
CA ARG A 205 15.70 9.82 -10.85
C ARG A 205 16.35 11.02 -11.52
N LYS A 206 16.96 10.77 -12.68
CA LYS A 206 17.50 11.80 -13.58
C LYS A 206 17.02 11.51 -15.00
N PRO A 207 16.79 12.52 -15.83
CA PRO A 207 16.40 12.30 -17.23
C PRO A 207 17.32 11.28 -17.91
N GLY A 208 16.72 10.24 -18.51
CA GLY A 208 17.43 9.18 -19.22
C GLY A 208 18.15 8.14 -18.36
N SER A 209 18.09 8.20 -17.02
CA SER A 209 18.66 7.18 -16.14
C SER A 209 17.70 6.01 -15.91
N GLU A 210 18.27 4.87 -15.51
CA GLU A 210 17.51 3.69 -15.04
C GLU A 210 17.35 3.68 -13.52
N GLU A 211 17.79 4.74 -12.84
CA GLU A 211 17.71 4.85 -11.39
C GLU A 211 16.30 5.25 -10.95
N HIS A 212 15.75 4.53 -9.97
CA HIS A 212 14.47 4.84 -9.35
C HIS A 212 14.57 5.99 -8.34
N TRP A 213 13.48 6.73 -8.19
CA TRP A 213 13.34 7.63 -7.05
C TRP A 213 13.22 6.83 -5.75
N GLY A 214 14.06 7.12 -4.77
CA GLY A 214 13.95 6.59 -3.43
C GLY A 214 13.03 7.41 -2.53
N GLU A 215 12.87 6.95 -1.30
CA GLU A 215 12.06 7.62 -0.28
C GLU A 215 12.54 9.07 -0.02
N TYR A 216 13.86 9.26 0.05
CA TYR A 216 14.48 10.56 0.33
C TYR A 216 14.20 11.60 -0.76
N GLN A 217 14.08 11.17 -2.02
CA GLN A 217 13.78 12.08 -3.13
C GLN A 217 12.29 12.47 -3.16
N LEU A 218 11.41 11.51 -2.87
CA LEU A 218 9.95 11.75 -2.88
C LEU A 218 9.46 12.54 -1.67
N LYS A 219 10.07 12.32 -0.51
CA LYS A 219 9.60 12.85 0.76
C LYS A 219 9.45 14.38 0.76
N PRO A 220 10.43 15.19 0.30
CA PRO A 220 10.29 16.66 0.30
C PRO A 220 9.12 17.14 -0.56
N TYR A 221 8.91 16.54 -1.74
CA TYR A 221 7.78 16.91 -2.61
C TYR A 221 6.44 16.56 -1.95
N TRP A 222 6.34 15.37 -1.36
CA TRP A 222 5.14 14.94 -0.65
C TRP A 222 4.83 15.85 0.54
N GLU A 223 5.81 16.17 1.36
CA GLU A 223 5.64 17.02 2.54
C GLU A 223 5.17 18.41 2.14
N LYS A 224 5.76 19.01 1.10
CA LYS A 224 5.36 20.33 0.60
C LYS A 224 3.91 20.35 0.14
N VAL A 225 3.50 19.44 -0.75
CA VAL A 225 2.14 19.48 -1.32
C VAL A 225 1.07 19.10 -0.29
N ARG A 226 1.34 18.16 0.61
CA ARG A 226 0.38 17.80 1.65
C ARG A 226 0.19 18.92 2.68
N GLU A 227 1.25 19.67 2.99
CA GLU A 227 1.18 20.83 3.88
C GLU A 227 0.33 21.94 3.26
N LEU A 228 0.56 22.27 2.00
CA LEU A 228 -0.26 23.25 1.25
C LEU A 228 -1.74 22.85 1.22
N ALA A 229 -2.03 21.55 1.11
CA ALA A 229 -3.40 21.02 1.13
C ALA A 229 -3.97 20.84 2.55
N GLY A 230 -3.22 21.13 3.61
CA GLY A 230 -3.63 20.87 4.99
C GLY A 230 -3.90 19.38 5.30
N PHE A 231 -3.24 18.46 4.58
CA PHE A 231 -3.45 17.02 4.72
C PHE A 231 -2.40 16.38 5.62
N LYS A 232 -2.84 15.60 6.63
CA LYS A 232 -1.94 14.96 7.61
C LYS A 232 -1.68 13.46 7.36
N GLY A 233 -2.11 12.92 6.21
CA GLY A 233 -1.93 11.52 5.87
C GLY A 233 -0.59 11.19 5.20
N ARG A 234 -0.42 9.91 4.84
CA ARG A 234 0.74 9.40 4.11
C ARG A 234 0.44 9.32 2.62
N PHE A 235 1.46 9.19 1.78
CA PHE A 235 1.31 8.99 0.33
C PHE A 235 0.33 7.84 -0.01
N HIS A 236 0.38 6.73 0.74
CA HIS A 236 -0.54 5.62 0.53
C HIS A 236 -2.04 5.98 0.71
N SER A 237 -2.34 7.07 1.39
CA SER A 237 -3.72 7.56 1.53
C SER A 237 -4.34 8.04 0.20
N LEU A 238 -3.52 8.35 -0.82
CA LEU A 238 -3.99 8.63 -2.18
C LEU A 238 -4.76 7.43 -2.75
N ARG A 239 -4.28 6.21 -2.47
CA ARG A 239 -4.97 5.00 -2.91
C ARG A 239 -6.30 4.79 -2.16
N ALA A 240 -6.39 5.20 -0.89
CA ALA A 240 -7.66 5.18 -0.16
C ALA A 240 -8.67 6.14 -0.80
N TYR A 241 -8.22 7.34 -1.19
CA TYR A 241 -9.02 8.28 -1.96
C TYR A 241 -9.50 7.67 -3.28
N ALA A 242 -8.59 7.17 -4.12
CA ALA A 242 -8.94 6.53 -5.39
C ALA A 242 -9.98 5.41 -5.22
N SER A 243 -9.83 4.58 -4.19
CA SER A 243 -10.75 3.48 -3.92
C SER A 243 -12.12 3.97 -3.46
N THR A 244 -12.17 5.04 -2.67
CA THR A 244 -13.43 5.66 -2.23
C THR A 244 -14.15 6.33 -3.41
N GLU A 245 -13.43 7.08 -4.26
CA GLU A 245 -14.04 7.72 -5.43
C GLU A 245 -14.56 6.67 -6.44
N PHE A 246 -13.79 5.62 -6.71
CA PHE A 246 -14.24 4.54 -7.57
C PHE A 246 -15.46 3.80 -6.99
N ALA A 247 -15.50 3.58 -5.68
CA ALA A 247 -16.64 2.95 -5.02
C ALA A 247 -17.94 3.77 -5.15
N LYS A 248 -17.86 5.09 -5.33
CA LYS A 248 -19.04 5.94 -5.61
C LYS A 248 -19.70 5.64 -6.95
N LEU A 249 -18.97 5.07 -7.90
CA LEU A 249 -19.47 4.65 -9.21
C LEU A 249 -20.26 3.35 -9.16
N ASN A 250 -20.40 2.74 -7.99
CA ASN A 250 -21.13 1.50 -7.76
C ASN A 250 -20.56 0.27 -8.50
N PRO A 251 -19.22 0.06 -8.47
CA PRO A 251 -18.65 -1.13 -9.06
C PRO A 251 -19.09 -2.38 -8.30
N THR A 252 -19.07 -3.51 -8.99
CA THR A 252 -19.15 -4.81 -8.34
C THR A 252 -17.91 -5.04 -7.45
N ASP A 253 -18.04 -5.89 -6.45
CA ASP A 253 -16.90 -6.28 -5.60
C ASP A 253 -15.71 -6.80 -6.43
N ARG A 254 -16.00 -7.53 -7.51
CA ARG A 254 -14.98 -8.06 -8.41
C ARG A 254 -14.23 -6.94 -9.14
N GLU A 255 -14.93 -5.98 -9.73
CA GLU A 255 -14.30 -4.82 -10.39
C GLU A 255 -13.44 -4.01 -9.43
N LEU A 256 -13.93 -3.81 -8.18
CA LEU A 256 -13.15 -3.14 -7.15
C LEU A 256 -11.87 -3.93 -6.80
N MET A 257 -11.98 -5.24 -6.63
CA MET A 257 -10.84 -6.10 -6.33
C MET A 257 -9.84 -6.15 -7.48
N GLU A 258 -10.29 -6.28 -8.72
CA GLU A 258 -9.44 -6.30 -9.91
C GLU A 258 -8.70 -4.98 -10.10
N ARG A 259 -9.41 -3.83 -10.03
CA ARG A 259 -8.80 -2.51 -10.20
C ARG A 259 -7.70 -2.23 -9.19
N PHE A 260 -7.94 -2.55 -7.91
CA PHE A 260 -6.98 -2.26 -6.84
C PHE A 260 -6.07 -3.44 -6.49
N GLY A 261 -6.21 -4.60 -7.13
CA GLY A 261 -5.40 -5.78 -6.83
C GLY A 261 -5.54 -6.22 -5.37
N HIS A 262 -6.78 -6.30 -4.87
CA HIS A 262 -7.09 -6.78 -3.54
C HIS A 262 -7.33 -8.30 -3.59
N ARG A 263 -6.71 -9.03 -2.65
CA ARG A 263 -6.91 -10.49 -2.54
C ARG A 263 -8.11 -10.87 -1.67
N ASN A 264 -8.53 -9.96 -0.81
CA ASN A 264 -9.56 -10.22 0.18
C ASN A 264 -10.67 -9.19 0.01
N LEU A 265 -11.89 -9.68 -0.11
CA LEU A 265 -13.10 -8.88 -0.21
C LEU A 265 -13.23 -7.89 0.97
N ALA A 266 -12.89 -8.31 2.18
CA ALA A 266 -12.91 -7.44 3.35
C ALA A 266 -11.97 -6.22 3.22
N THR A 267 -10.89 -6.33 2.42
CA THR A 267 -10.02 -5.19 2.12
C THR A 267 -10.65 -4.25 1.11
N ALA A 268 -11.38 -4.77 0.13
CA ALA A 268 -12.12 -3.97 -0.85
C ALA A 268 -13.30 -3.24 -0.19
N GLN A 269 -14.06 -3.95 0.65
CA GLN A 269 -15.24 -3.42 1.35
C GLN A 269 -14.93 -2.33 2.39
N LYS A 270 -13.69 -2.26 2.91
CA LYS A 270 -13.27 -1.14 3.77
C LYS A 270 -13.47 0.22 3.13
N TYR A 271 -13.42 0.30 1.82
CA TYR A 271 -13.57 1.53 1.05
C TYR A 271 -15.01 1.75 0.53
N GLN A 272 -15.89 0.74 0.65
CA GLN A 272 -17.30 0.82 0.28
C GLN A 272 -18.19 1.35 1.42
N ARG A 273 -17.62 2.09 2.35
CA ARG A 273 -18.39 2.66 3.48
C ARG A 273 -19.64 3.36 2.99
N THR A 274 -20.69 3.19 3.75
CA THR A 274 -21.98 3.87 3.61
C THR A 274 -21.78 5.35 3.33
N THR A 275 -21.86 5.73 2.07
CA THR A 275 -21.67 7.10 1.59
C THR A 275 -22.94 7.95 1.77
N GLY A 276 -23.87 7.58 2.68
CA GLY A 276 -25.19 8.22 2.78
C GLY A 276 -26.06 8.03 1.53
N ARG A 277 -25.76 7.01 0.70
CA ARG A 277 -26.38 6.77 -0.60
C ARG A 277 -27.76 6.10 -0.55
N GLU A 278 -28.25 5.71 0.62
CA GLU A 278 -29.55 5.03 0.75
C GLU A 278 -30.67 5.80 0.01
N ALA A 279 -30.71 7.11 0.20
CA ALA A 279 -31.65 7.97 -0.51
C ALA A 279 -31.44 7.99 -2.04
N GLN A 280 -30.23 7.86 -2.53
CA GLN A 280 -29.93 7.79 -3.98
C GLN A 280 -30.31 6.43 -4.56
N LEU A 281 -30.02 5.34 -3.84
CA LEU A 281 -30.41 3.98 -4.24
C LEU A 281 -31.93 3.83 -4.32
N LEU A 282 -32.66 4.39 -3.35
CA LEU A 282 -34.12 4.37 -3.32
C LEU A 282 -34.74 5.23 -4.41
N ARG A 283 -34.14 6.35 -4.81
CA ARG A 283 -34.60 7.17 -5.95
C ARG A 283 -34.42 6.45 -7.30
N GLY A 284 -33.31 5.68 -7.46
CA GLY A 284 -33.06 4.90 -8.66
C GLY A 284 -34.02 3.72 -8.83
N ALA A 285 -34.46 3.11 -7.74
CA ALA A 285 -35.44 2.01 -7.74
C ALA A 285 -36.87 2.44 -8.14
N GLY A 286 -37.20 3.72 -8.02
CA GLY A 286 -38.53 4.26 -8.36
C GLY A 286 -38.74 4.62 -9.84
N ASN A 287 -37.66 4.73 -10.64
CA ASN A 287 -37.75 5.14 -12.05
C ASN A 287 -37.77 3.94 -13.05
N GLY A 288 -37.97 2.73 -12.56
CA GLY A 288 -38.01 1.49 -13.34
C GLY A 288 -39.43 0.87 -13.45
N ARG A 289 -40.47 1.66 -13.46
CA ARG A 289 -41.86 1.23 -13.79
C ARG A 289 -42.43 2.07 -14.89
#